data_4d94ac1a3ec532e461ef1cbdef83bc7e
#
_entry.id   4d94ac1a3ec532e461ef1cbdef83bc7e
#
_cell.length_a   1.000
_cell.length_b   1.000
_cell.length_c   1.000
_cell.angle_alpha   90.00
_cell.angle_beta   90.00
_cell.angle_gamma   90.00
#
_symmetry.space_group_name_H-M   'P 1'
#
loop_
_entity.id
_entity.type
_entity.pdbx_description
1 polymer ?
#
loop_
_entity_poly.entity_id
_entity_poly.type
_entity_poly.pdbx_seq_one_letter_code
_entity_poly.pdbx_strand_id
1 'polypeptide(L)'
;DQCLVGKRALLVVQDGSWYFPAIMRKVYKGSTFGQTGDFADAEANYRELKKQAGQPGKPSLVIMPLVPYDPTGDSTNPGSEALMVNEDGLVCEAGGKPYSGLASRLHKDEEALPHISYKFRKGKKVDRATGWLEDRTEVYSATYENNNIVAEHYSGPGTKEEFLKQTDEHKISRIFYHPSPPLKGGHLLGTNTQGADILAYLYGGLQVNMKAALFYLPIVYFIGITFGMMMGYFGGMFDLGMQRLIEIFSQVPFLFIIMIISDMVPLHMKGMFLIISLLIMFGWMSMTYQLRTSTMKEKARDYVAAARVLGASTSRILFVHILPNLVAILVTLVPFSVSALILALASLDYLGFGLPDTYASWGRLLNDGLADLSASWVVTSAFSALVITLLLVTFIGEAVREAFDPKKFTTYK
;
A
#
# COMPACT_ATOMS: atom_id res chain seq x y z
N ASP A 1 -6.29 -0.01 -13.28
CA ASP A 1 -5.88 0.22 -11.91
C ASP A 1 -6.76 1.24 -11.19
N GLN A 2 -6.95 2.44 -11.74
CA GLN A 2 -7.79 3.50 -11.12
C GLN A 2 -9.29 3.17 -11.07
N CYS A 3 -9.74 2.10 -11.73
CA CYS A 3 -11.12 1.64 -11.63
C CYS A 3 -11.39 0.86 -10.34
N LEU A 4 -10.38 0.25 -9.74
CA LEU A 4 -10.50 -0.53 -8.51
C LEU A 4 -10.20 0.32 -7.27
N VAL A 5 -9.10 1.07 -7.31
CA VAL A 5 -8.60 1.87 -6.18
C VAL A 5 -8.17 3.25 -6.66
N GLY A 6 -8.65 4.32 -6.03
CA GLY A 6 -8.28 5.69 -6.35
C GLY A 6 -9.25 6.73 -5.85
N LYS A 7 -8.77 7.95 -5.60
CA LYS A 7 -9.58 9.07 -5.12
C LYS A 7 -10.47 9.73 -6.20
N ARG A 8 -10.20 9.47 -7.49
CA ARG A 8 -10.95 10.07 -8.61
C ARG A 8 -12.17 9.23 -8.97
N ALA A 9 -13.28 9.89 -9.28
CA ALA A 9 -14.48 9.21 -9.74
C ALA A 9 -14.27 8.56 -11.12
N LEU A 10 -14.90 7.41 -11.33
CA LEU A 10 -14.96 6.73 -12.63
C LEU A 10 -15.81 7.50 -13.61
N LEU A 11 -16.96 8.01 -13.11
CA LEU A 11 -17.93 8.78 -13.87
C LEU A 11 -18.53 9.87 -12.99
N VAL A 12 -18.63 11.06 -13.53
CA VAL A 12 -19.42 12.18 -12.97
C VAL A 12 -20.35 12.67 -14.07
N VAL A 13 -21.63 12.79 -13.76
CA VAL A 13 -22.64 13.34 -14.67
C VAL A 13 -23.17 14.65 -14.09
N GLN A 14 -22.97 15.75 -14.81
CA GLN A 14 -23.43 17.08 -14.43
C GLN A 14 -23.96 17.83 -15.64
N ASP A 15 -25.16 18.39 -15.52
CA ASP A 15 -25.83 19.21 -16.56
C ASP A 15 -25.86 18.52 -17.93
N GLY A 16 -26.10 17.20 -17.94
CA GLY A 16 -26.11 16.38 -19.15
C GLY A 16 -24.75 16.04 -19.74
N SER A 17 -23.65 16.56 -19.17
CA SER A 17 -22.26 16.27 -19.57
C SER A 17 -21.68 15.12 -18.76
N TRP A 18 -20.88 14.27 -19.41
CA TRP A 18 -20.25 13.10 -18.83
C TRP A 18 -18.74 13.31 -18.68
N TYR A 19 -18.23 13.13 -17.48
CA TYR A 19 -16.83 13.29 -17.14
C TYR A 19 -16.26 11.95 -16.63
N PHE A 20 -15.04 11.59 -17.08
CA PHE A 20 -14.35 10.35 -16.70
C PHE A 20 -12.99 10.64 -16.06
N PRO A 21 -12.96 11.23 -14.85
CA PRO A 21 -11.70 11.70 -14.24
C PRO A 21 -10.65 10.61 -14.06
N ALA A 22 -11.04 9.44 -13.53
CA ALA A 22 -10.13 8.31 -13.29
C ALA A 22 -9.66 7.66 -14.60
N ILE A 23 -10.55 7.44 -15.56
CA ILE A 23 -10.26 6.74 -16.82
C ILE A 23 -9.35 7.58 -17.71
N MET A 24 -9.68 8.86 -17.86
CA MET A 24 -8.91 9.81 -18.69
C MET A 24 -7.69 10.39 -17.97
N ARG A 25 -7.51 10.09 -16.68
CA ARG A 25 -6.45 10.66 -15.80
C ARG A 25 -6.44 12.19 -15.79
N LYS A 26 -7.60 12.81 -15.98
CA LYS A 26 -7.75 14.27 -16.06
C LYS A 26 -8.10 14.84 -14.69
N VAL A 27 -7.39 15.90 -14.30
CA VAL A 27 -7.68 16.66 -13.09
C VAL A 27 -8.72 17.72 -13.42
N TYR A 28 -9.82 17.71 -12.69
CA TYR A 28 -10.86 18.73 -12.75
C TYR A 28 -10.86 19.52 -11.45
N LYS A 29 -11.03 20.85 -11.55
CA LYS A 29 -11.20 21.71 -10.38
C LYS A 29 -12.57 21.46 -9.73
N GLY A 30 -12.65 21.64 -8.42
CA GLY A 30 -13.91 21.49 -7.69
C GLY A 30 -14.99 22.47 -8.17
N SER A 31 -14.61 23.67 -8.60
CA SER A 31 -15.52 24.66 -9.20
C SER A 31 -16.25 24.14 -10.44
N THR A 32 -15.67 23.20 -11.20
CA THR A 32 -16.32 22.54 -12.34
C THR A 32 -17.59 21.78 -11.92
N PHE A 33 -17.62 21.28 -10.69
CA PHE A 33 -18.73 20.50 -10.14
C PHE A 33 -19.48 21.24 -9.03
N GLY A 34 -19.33 22.56 -8.97
CA GLY A 34 -20.05 23.42 -8.01
C GLY A 34 -19.52 23.31 -6.58
N GLN A 35 -18.30 22.85 -6.35
CA GLN A 35 -17.65 22.92 -5.04
C GLN A 35 -17.15 24.34 -4.78
N THR A 36 -17.24 24.80 -3.52
CA THR A 36 -16.85 26.12 -3.04
C THR A 36 -15.76 26.00 -1.96
N GLY A 37 -15.19 27.13 -1.52
CA GLY A 37 -14.13 27.13 -0.53
C GLY A 37 -12.80 26.59 -1.07
N ASP A 38 -12.04 25.92 -0.25
CA ASP A 38 -10.69 25.41 -0.57
C ASP A 38 -10.67 24.44 -1.76
N PHE A 39 -11.77 23.76 -2.03
CA PHE A 39 -11.89 22.85 -3.16
C PHE A 39 -12.23 23.54 -4.49
N ALA A 40 -12.59 24.81 -4.51
CA ALA A 40 -12.99 25.48 -5.75
C ALA A 40 -11.86 25.51 -6.78
N ASP A 41 -10.64 25.85 -6.34
CA ASP A 41 -9.44 25.91 -7.21
C ASP A 41 -8.54 24.67 -7.14
N ALA A 42 -8.76 23.79 -6.17
CA ALA A 42 -8.07 22.52 -6.03
C ALA A 42 -8.70 21.40 -6.88
N GLU A 43 -8.10 20.21 -6.86
CA GLU A 43 -8.71 19.02 -7.44
C GLU A 43 -10.03 18.69 -6.73
N ALA A 44 -11.08 18.39 -7.52
CA ALA A 44 -12.41 18.10 -7.00
C ALA A 44 -12.39 16.95 -5.98
N ASN A 45 -13.08 17.14 -4.85
CA ASN A 45 -13.31 16.08 -3.87
C ASN A 45 -14.51 15.23 -4.30
N TYR A 46 -14.23 14.12 -5.00
CA TYR A 46 -15.28 13.26 -5.56
C TYR A 46 -16.06 12.48 -4.51
N ARG A 47 -15.47 12.18 -3.33
CA ARG A 47 -16.17 11.54 -2.22
C ARG A 47 -17.26 12.45 -1.66
N GLU A 48 -16.94 13.73 -1.51
CA GLU A 48 -17.91 14.73 -1.06
C GLU A 48 -18.98 14.98 -2.13
N LEU A 49 -18.60 15.08 -3.41
CA LEU A 49 -19.55 15.17 -4.51
C LEU A 49 -20.52 13.99 -4.57
N LYS A 50 -20.05 12.77 -4.23
CA LYS A 50 -20.93 11.59 -4.16
C LYS A 50 -21.98 11.72 -3.05
N LYS A 51 -21.62 12.28 -1.88
CA LYS A 51 -22.57 12.53 -0.79
C LYS A 51 -23.61 13.59 -1.15
N GLN A 52 -23.21 14.58 -1.95
CA GLN A 52 -24.05 15.71 -2.38
C GLN A 52 -24.77 15.44 -3.73
N ALA A 53 -24.59 14.28 -4.35
CA ALA A 53 -25.17 13.95 -5.65
C ALA A 53 -26.70 14.08 -5.66
N GLY A 54 -27.22 14.72 -6.70
CA GLY A 54 -28.67 14.97 -6.84
C GLY A 54 -29.18 16.25 -6.16
N GLN A 55 -28.34 17.02 -5.45
CA GLN A 55 -28.72 18.33 -4.94
C GLN A 55 -28.67 19.42 -6.03
N PRO A 56 -29.43 20.52 -5.92
CA PRO A 56 -29.39 21.62 -6.88
C PRO A 56 -27.97 22.17 -7.06
N GLY A 57 -27.49 22.28 -8.31
CA GLY A 57 -26.15 22.78 -8.62
C GLY A 57 -24.98 21.78 -8.39
N LYS A 58 -25.30 20.53 -8.09
CA LYS A 58 -24.33 19.43 -7.91
C LYS A 58 -24.51 18.36 -8.98
N PRO A 59 -23.51 17.46 -9.17
CA PRO A 59 -23.66 16.35 -10.11
C PRO A 59 -24.89 15.49 -9.83
N SER A 60 -25.55 15.03 -10.88
CA SER A 60 -26.69 14.12 -10.78
C SER A 60 -26.27 12.70 -10.41
N LEU A 61 -25.06 12.29 -10.80
CA LEU A 61 -24.50 10.96 -10.54
C LEU A 61 -22.97 11.04 -10.38
N VAL A 62 -22.45 10.35 -9.36
CA VAL A 62 -21.00 10.17 -9.13
C VAL A 62 -20.72 8.70 -8.84
N ILE A 63 -19.99 8.04 -9.73
CA ILE A 63 -19.54 6.65 -9.55
C ILE A 63 -18.08 6.65 -9.14
N MET A 64 -17.81 6.18 -7.93
CA MET A 64 -16.44 6.05 -7.39
C MET A 64 -15.85 4.66 -7.69
N PRO A 65 -14.51 4.49 -7.65
CA PRO A 65 -13.88 3.19 -7.59
C PRO A 65 -14.38 2.34 -6.41
N LEU A 66 -14.10 1.03 -6.44
CA LEU A 66 -14.48 0.11 -5.37
C LEU A 66 -13.89 0.53 -4.01
N VAL A 67 -12.63 0.95 -4.02
CA VAL A 67 -11.95 1.57 -2.88
C VAL A 67 -11.65 3.03 -3.24
N PRO A 68 -12.43 3.99 -2.72
CA PRO A 68 -12.36 5.40 -3.16
C PRO A 68 -11.25 6.20 -2.46
N TYR A 69 -10.11 5.60 -2.21
CA TYR A 69 -8.97 6.19 -1.52
C TYR A 69 -7.69 6.08 -2.36
N ASP A 70 -6.79 7.07 -2.22
CA ASP A 70 -5.45 6.99 -2.80
C ASP A 70 -4.53 6.22 -1.85
N PRO A 71 -3.68 5.30 -2.35
CA PRO A 71 -2.79 4.52 -1.49
C PRO A 71 -1.82 5.33 -0.63
N THR A 72 -1.36 6.49 -1.12
CA THR A 72 -0.31 7.28 -0.46
C THR A 72 -0.60 8.77 -0.38
N GLY A 73 -1.54 9.27 -1.18
CA GLY A 73 -1.84 10.70 -1.32
C GLY A 73 -3.06 11.18 -0.53
N ASP A 74 -3.73 10.30 0.18
CA ASP A 74 -4.95 10.57 0.92
C ASP A 74 -4.72 10.32 2.42
N SER A 75 -4.32 11.34 3.17
CA SER A 75 -4.57 11.32 4.61
C SER A 75 -6.05 11.65 4.80
N THR A 76 -6.85 10.66 5.16
CA THR A 76 -8.25 10.93 5.47
C THR A 76 -8.35 11.67 6.80
N ASN A 77 -9.24 12.66 6.90
CA ASN A 77 -9.60 13.23 8.19
C ASN A 77 -10.13 12.12 9.11
N PRO A 78 -9.95 12.23 10.44
CA PRO A 78 -10.53 11.29 11.37
C PRO A 78 -12.02 11.10 11.07
N GLY A 79 -12.48 9.85 10.93
CA GLY A 79 -13.89 9.58 10.71
C GLY A 79 -14.71 9.94 11.96
N SER A 80 -15.94 10.37 11.78
CA SER A 80 -16.88 10.58 12.88
C SER A 80 -18.13 9.72 12.71
N GLU A 81 -18.68 9.24 13.83
CA GLU A 81 -19.94 8.50 13.89
C GLU A 81 -20.90 9.26 14.82
N ALA A 82 -22.04 9.68 14.27
CA ALA A 82 -23.05 10.37 15.05
C ALA A 82 -23.65 9.42 16.11
N LEU A 83 -23.76 9.92 17.34
CA LEU A 83 -24.44 9.23 18.44
C LEU A 83 -25.86 9.80 18.58
N MET A 84 -26.78 8.96 19.02
CA MET A 84 -28.17 9.36 19.23
C MET A 84 -28.39 9.70 20.71
N VAL A 85 -29.21 10.70 20.97
CA VAL A 85 -29.72 10.96 22.32
C VAL A 85 -31.13 10.37 22.40
N ASN A 86 -31.35 9.44 23.34
CA ASN A 86 -32.66 8.82 23.54
C ASN A 86 -33.62 9.78 24.31
N GLU A 87 -34.89 9.35 24.49
CA GLU A 87 -35.92 10.13 25.21
C GLU A 87 -35.55 10.40 26.70
N ASP A 88 -34.73 9.56 27.30
CA ASP A 88 -34.22 9.73 28.66
C ASP A 88 -33.00 10.66 28.74
N GLY A 89 -32.56 11.29 27.63
CA GLY A 89 -31.39 12.15 27.56
C GLY A 89 -30.06 11.39 27.64
N LEU A 90 -30.05 10.08 27.43
CA LEU A 90 -28.83 9.26 27.40
C LEU A 90 -28.25 9.21 25.98
N VAL A 91 -26.92 9.33 25.90
CA VAL A 91 -26.21 9.19 24.63
C VAL A 91 -26.02 7.71 24.33
N CYS A 92 -26.49 7.27 23.16
CA CYS A 92 -26.53 5.88 22.72
C CYS A 92 -25.86 5.69 21.35
N GLU A 93 -25.34 4.49 21.10
CA GLU A 93 -24.92 4.02 19.78
C GLU A 93 -26.16 3.80 18.86
N ALA A 94 -25.97 3.68 17.56
CA ALA A 94 -27.03 3.47 16.57
C ALA A 94 -27.96 2.27 16.87
N GLY A 95 -27.54 1.33 17.72
CA GLY A 95 -28.34 0.19 18.19
C GLY A 95 -29.10 0.43 19.51
N GLY A 96 -29.17 1.67 20.01
CA GLY A 96 -29.87 2.00 21.28
C GLY A 96 -29.11 1.63 22.55
N LYS A 97 -27.91 1.09 22.45
CA LYS A 97 -27.08 0.74 23.60
C LYS A 97 -26.45 1.99 24.20
N PRO A 98 -26.52 2.23 25.54
CA PRO A 98 -25.90 3.39 26.17
C PRO A 98 -24.40 3.44 25.91
N TYR A 99 -23.93 4.56 25.38
CA TYR A 99 -22.53 4.76 24.99
C TYR A 99 -21.62 4.94 26.21
N SER A 100 -20.42 4.39 26.13
CA SER A 100 -19.36 4.63 27.10
C SER A 100 -18.05 4.89 26.36
N GLY A 101 -17.45 6.06 26.55
CA GLY A 101 -16.24 6.47 25.86
C GLY A 101 -16.16 7.99 25.69
N LEU A 102 -15.21 8.44 24.86
CA LEU A 102 -15.06 9.85 24.48
C LEU A 102 -15.93 10.15 23.26
N ALA A 103 -16.70 11.22 23.32
CA ALA A 103 -17.44 11.76 22.17
C ALA A 103 -17.46 13.27 22.22
N SER A 104 -17.57 13.92 21.04
CA SER A 104 -17.40 15.35 20.91
C SER A 104 -18.53 15.98 20.13
N ARG A 105 -18.84 17.24 20.43
CA ARG A 105 -19.49 18.15 19.49
C ARG A 105 -18.44 18.64 18.52
N LEU A 106 -18.76 18.73 17.23
CA LEU A 106 -17.84 19.14 16.18
C LEU A 106 -18.11 20.59 15.77
N HIS A 107 -17.08 21.32 15.33
CA HIS A 107 -17.24 22.61 14.68
C HIS A 107 -18.08 22.43 13.40
N LYS A 108 -18.85 23.47 13.03
CA LYS A 108 -19.84 23.37 11.93
C LYS A 108 -19.21 23.16 10.56
N ASP A 109 -18.02 23.66 10.34
CA ASP A 109 -17.39 23.72 9.03
C ASP A 109 -16.29 22.65 8.82
N GLU A 110 -15.92 21.88 9.86
CA GLU A 110 -14.91 20.84 9.79
C GLU A 110 -15.45 19.49 10.32
N GLU A 111 -15.49 18.47 9.46
CA GLU A 111 -16.08 17.15 9.74
C GLU A 111 -15.48 16.38 10.92
N ALA A 112 -14.36 16.82 11.49
CA ALA A 112 -13.69 16.10 12.57
C ALA A 112 -12.94 16.96 13.60
N LEU A 113 -13.11 18.30 13.58
CA LEU A 113 -12.50 19.15 14.60
C LEU A 113 -13.39 19.20 15.84
N PRO A 114 -12.93 18.70 17.01
CA PRO A 114 -13.73 18.73 18.22
C PRO A 114 -13.86 20.17 18.73
N HIS A 115 -15.10 20.61 18.94
CA HIS A 115 -15.41 21.85 19.65
C HIS A 115 -15.42 21.61 21.16
N ILE A 116 -16.17 20.59 21.63
CA ILE A 116 -16.18 20.18 23.04
C ILE A 116 -16.19 18.67 23.10
N SER A 117 -15.25 18.08 23.83
CA SER A 117 -15.21 16.64 24.10
C SER A 117 -15.71 16.31 25.48
N TYR A 118 -16.52 15.28 25.57
CA TYR A 118 -17.11 14.75 26.78
C TYR A 118 -16.73 13.28 26.96
N LYS A 119 -16.59 12.87 28.22
CA LYS A 119 -16.49 11.46 28.56
C LYS A 119 -17.84 10.95 29.02
N PHE A 120 -18.25 9.81 28.49
CA PHE A 120 -19.53 9.19 28.81
C PHE A 120 -19.32 7.85 29.53
N ARG A 121 -20.20 7.57 30.49
CA ARG A 121 -20.33 6.26 31.15
C ARG A 121 -21.81 5.88 31.17
N LYS A 122 -22.17 4.80 30.47
CA LYS A 122 -23.56 4.35 30.30
C LYS A 122 -24.49 5.48 29.84
N GLY A 123 -24.06 6.22 28.84
CA GLY A 123 -24.83 7.31 28.21
C GLY A 123 -24.82 8.65 28.96
N LYS A 124 -24.24 8.75 30.15
CA LYS A 124 -24.17 9.97 30.95
C LYS A 124 -22.80 10.60 30.91
N LYS A 125 -22.74 11.95 30.86
CA LYS A 125 -21.49 12.72 30.96
C LYS A 125 -20.88 12.51 32.35
N VAL A 126 -19.57 12.19 32.35
CA VAL A 126 -18.77 12.01 33.57
C VAL A 126 -17.38 12.59 33.38
N ASP A 127 -16.67 12.83 34.47
CA ASP A 127 -15.30 13.35 34.48
C ASP A 127 -15.15 14.71 33.77
N ARG A 128 -13.94 15.03 33.31
CA ARG A 128 -13.61 16.33 32.70
C ARG A 128 -14.06 16.38 31.23
N ALA A 129 -14.78 17.43 30.87
CA ALA A 129 -15.00 17.85 29.49
C ALA A 129 -14.02 19.00 29.14
N THR A 130 -13.58 19.05 27.91
CA THR A 130 -12.65 20.08 27.41
C THR A 130 -13.16 20.63 26.10
N GLY A 131 -13.06 21.96 25.93
CA GLY A 131 -13.49 22.64 24.72
C GLY A 131 -12.39 23.52 24.13
N TRP A 132 -12.35 23.58 22.80
CA TRP A 132 -11.31 24.27 22.02
C TRP A 132 -11.92 25.21 20.99
N LEU A 133 -11.15 26.26 20.64
CA LEU A 133 -11.37 27.06 19.44
C LEU A 133 -10.90 26.31 18.19
N GLU A 134 -11.17 26.83 17.00
CA GLU A 134 -10.74 26.26 15.71
C GLU A 134 -9.21 26.15 15.59
N ASP A 135 -8.46 27.04 16.26
CA ASP A 135 -6.98 27.01 16.33
C ASP A 135 -6.45 25.96 17.35
N ARG A 136 -7.33 25.14 17.95
CA ARG A 136 -7.05 24.14 18.98
C ARG A 136 -6.60 24.71 20.32
N THR A 137 -6.82 26.00 20.60
CA THR A 137 -6.58 26.58 21.92
C THR A 137 -7.66 26.09 22.88
N GLU A 138 -7.27 25.50 24.03
CA GLU A 138 -8.20 25.07 25.08
C GLU A 138 -8.75 26.31 25.79
N VAL A 139 -10.07 26.51 25.73
CA VAL A 139 -10.75 27.68 26.32
C VAL A 139 -11.86 27.31 27.29
N TYR A 140 -12.31 26.09 27.29
CA TYR A 140 -13.39 25.60 28.12
C TYR A 140 -13.01 24.29 28.82
N SER A 141 -13.31 24.20 30.11
CA SER A 141 -13.24 22.95 30.85
C SER A 141 -14.40 22.86 31.84
N ALA A 142 -14.99 21.67 31.96
CA ALA A 142 -16.04 21.40 32.92
C ALA A 142 -15.87 19.99 33.49
N THR A 143 -16.26 19.80 34.76
CA THR A 143 -16.29 18.50 35.39
C THR A 143 -17.74 18.08 35.58
N TYR A 144 -18.07 16.86 35.13
CA TYR A 144 -19.42 16.30 35.16
C TYR A 144 -19.51 15.13 36.11
N GLU A 145 -20.59 15.08 36.86
CA GLU A 145 -21.04 13.91 37.61
C GLU A 145 -22.48 13.55 37.21
N ASN A 146 -22.63 12.44 36.48
CA ASN A 146 -23.93 11.94 36.00
C ASN A 146 -24.79 13.01 35.27
N ASN A 147 -24.21 13.70 34.27
CA ASN A 147 -24.77 14.81 33.52
C ASN A 147 -24.84 16.18 34.26
N ASN A 148 -24.55 16.26 35.55
CA ASN A 148 -24.53 17.52 36.28
C ASN A 148 -23.13 18.15 36.27
N ILE A 149 -23.06 19.45 36.06
CA ILE A 149 -21.80 20.20 36.12
C ILE A 149 -21.47 20.46 37.60
N VAL A 150 -20.29 20.01 38.01
CA VAL A 150 -19.75 20.22 39.35
C VAL A 150 -18.82 21.40 39.42
N ALA A 151 -18.01 21.59 38.38
CA ALA A 151 -17.10 22.69 38.23
C ALA A 151 -17.01 23.10 36.75
N GLU A 152 -16.84 24.39 36.46
CA GLU A 152 -16.75 24.92 35.12
C GLU A 152 -15.79 26.10 35.05
N HIS A 153 -15.00 26.19 33.99
CA HIS A 153 -14.08 27.30 33.73
C HIS A 153 -14.08 27.63 32.23
N TYR A 154 -14.10 28.95 31.93
CA TYR A 154 -14.03 29.44 30.57
C TYR A 154 -13.01 30.62 30.52
N SER A 155 -12.10 30.58 29.51
CA SER A 155 -11.02 31.54 29.32
C SER A 155 -10.92 32.07 27.87
N GLY A 156 -11.92 31.77 27.02
CA GLY A 156 -11.92 32.14 25.63
C GLY A 156 -12.40 33.59 25.35
N PRO A 157 -12.34 34.02 24.11
CA PRO A 157 -12.91 35.31 23.68
C PRO A 157 -14.45 35.27 23.67
N GLY A 158 -15.07 36.38 24.03
CA GLY A 158 -16.53 36.49 24.09
C GLY A 158 -17.16 35.86 25.35
N THR A 159 -18.45 35.58 25.28
CA THR A 159 -19.16 34.96 26.40
C THR A 159 -19.16 33.41 26.28
N LYS A 160 -19.17 32.75 27.44
CA LYS A 160 -19.31 31.27 27.49
C LYS A 160 -20.55 30.78 26.75
N GLU A 161 -21.66 31.52 26.85
CA GLU A 161 -22.92 31.15 26.19
C GLU A 161 -22.83 31.20 24.68
N GLU A 162 -22.10 32.19 24.12
CA GLU A 162 -21.83 32.27 22.69
C GLU A 162 -20.95 31.09 22.23
N PHE A 163 -19.90 30.74 22.98
CA PHE A 163 -19.06 29.60 22.70
C PHE A 163 -19.87 28.31 22.69
N LEU A 164 -20.70 28.03 23.69
CA LEU A 164 -21.53 26.82 23.78
C LEU A 164 -22.58 26.73 22.68
N LYS A 165 -23.07 27.86 22.14
CA LYS A 165 -24.05 27.93 21.03
C LYS A 165 -23.44 27.75 19.65
N GLN A 166 -22.13 27.77 19.49
CA GLN A 166 -21.46 27.59 18.19
C GLN A 166 -21.75 26.22 17.59
N THR A 167 -22.08 25.23 18.41
CA THR A 167 -22.39 23.87 17.97
C THR A 167 -23.74 23.39 18.51
N ASP A 168 -24.39 22.51 17.75
CA ASP A 168 -25.68 21.91 18.13
C ASP A 168 -25.49 20.98 19.36
N GLU A 169 -26.26 21.23 20.42
CA GLU A 169 -26.20 20.44 21.66
C GLU A 169 -26.55 18.97 21.47
N HIS A 170 -27.34 18.67 20.46
CA HIS A 170 -27.87 17.33 20.19
C HIS A 170 -27.00 16.53 19.20
N LYS A 171 -26.05 17.20 18.54
CA LYS A 171 -25.11 16.56 17.61
C LYS A 171 -23.82 16.17 18.30
N ILE A 172 -23.81 15.01 18.91
CA ILE A 172 -22.62 14.42 19.53
C ILE A 172 -22.12 13.31 18.63
N SER A 173 -20.82 13.33 18.34
CA SER A 173 -20.18 12.34 17.47
C SER A 173 -18.98 11.71 18.18
N ARG A 174 -18.82 10.41 17.94
CA ARG A 174 -17.58 9.71 18.27
C ARG A 174 -16.57 9.96 17.17
N ILE A 175 -15.39 10.47 17.50
CA ILE A 175 -14.30 10.67 16.56
C ILE A 175 -13.38 9.46 16.57
N PHE A 176 -13.04 8.93 15.41
CA PHE A 176 -12.06 7.87 15.25
C PHE A 176 -10.74 8.50 14.82
N TYR A 177 -9.84 8.70 15.77
CA TYR A 177 -8.47 9.14 15.46
C TYR A 177 -7.70 8.01 14.76
N HIS A 178 -6.72 8.38 13.95
CA HIS A 178 -5.83 7.41 13.32
C HIS A 178 -4.85 6.80 14.35
N PRO A 179 -4.62 5.50 14.27
CA PRO A 179 -5.21 4.52 13.34
C PRO A 179 -6.67 4.19 13.68
N SER A 180 -7.57 4.31 12.69
CA SER A 180 -8.99 3.99 12.85
C SER A 180 -9.23 2.48 12.67
N PRO A 181 -10.06 1.83 13.52
CA PRO A 181 -10.30 0.40 13.44
C PRO A 181 -11.10 0.00 12.17
N PRO A 182 -11.06 -1.29 11.78
CA PRO A 182 -11.82 -1.80 10.65
C PRO A 182 -13.32 -1.51 10.74
N LEU A 183 -13.94 -1.30 9.58
CA LEU A 183 -15.39 -1.00 9.40
C LEU A 183 -15.84 0.32 10.03
N LYS A 184 -14.93 1.17 10.48
CA LYS A 184 -15.23 2.50 11.01
C LYS A 184 -14.74 3.60 10.06
N GLY A 185 -15.46 4.73 10.05
CA GLY A 185 -15.12 5.85 9.18
C GLY A 185 -15.13 5.57 7.67
N GLY A 186 -15.81 4.49 7.22
CA GLY A 186 -15.85 4.09 5.82
C GLY A 186 -14.64 3.26 5.35
N HIS A 187 -13.73 2.87 6.25
CA HIS A 187 -12.53 2.09 5.96
C HIS A 187 -12.75 0.60 6.26
N LEU A 188 -12.72 -0.26 5.22
CA LEU A 188 -13.01 -1.69 5.37
C LEU A 188 -12.01 -2.39 6.32
N LEU A 189 -10.72 -2.13 6.14
CA LEU A 189 -9.63 -2.67 6.98
C LEU A 189 -9.08 -1.65 7.98
N GLY A 190 -9.75 -0.49 8.12
CA GLY A 190 -9.27 0.61 8.95
C GLY A 190 -8.20 1.45 8.27
N THR A 191 -7.52 2.28 9.06
CA THR A 191 -6.43 3.15 8.60
C THR A 191 -5.13 2.84 9.32
N ASN A 192 -4.01 3.24 8.73
CA ASN A 192 -2.70 3.24 9.39
C ASN A 192 -2.53 4.50 10.27
N THR A 193 -1.37 4.64 10.90
CA THR A 193 -1.04 5.79 11.77
C THR A 193 -1.05 7.14 11.05
N GLN A 194 -0.84 7.15 9.74
CA GLN A 194 -0.84 8.34 8.89
C GLN A 194 -2.23 8.68 8.33
N GLY A 195 -3.25 7.87 8.63
CA GLY A 195 -4.61 8.05 8.13
C GLY A 195 -4.86 7.49 6.72
N ALA A 196 -3.91 6.76 6.15
CA ALA A 196 -4.11 6.09 4.86
C ALA A 196 -5.00 4.85 5.02
N ASP A 197 -5.95 4.67 4.09
CA ASP A 197 -6.80 3.47 4.04
C ASP A 197 -5.95 2.22 3.80
N ILE A 198 -6.05 1.23 4.69
CA ILE A 198 -5.20 0.03 4.63
C ILE A 198 -5.48 -0.78 3.37
N LEU A 199 -6.74 -0.93 2.94
CA LEU A 199 -7.04 -1.72 1.73
C LEU A 199 -6.45 -1.06 0.48
N ALA A 200 -6.57 0.26 0.36
CA ALA A 200 -5.93 1.02 -0.71
C ALA A 200 -4.40 0.89 -0.66
N TYR A 201 -3.82 0.98 0.53
CA TYR A 201 -2.38 0.88 0.74
C TYR A 201 -1.84 -0.51 0.38
N LEU A 202 -2.55 -1.59 0.73
CA LEU A 202 -2.19 -2.97 0.36
C LEU A 202 -2.23 -3.17 -1.16
N TYR A 203 -3.24 -2.64 -1.82
CA TYR A 203 -3.34 -2.69 -3.28
C TYR A 203 -2.21 -1.88 -3.94
N GLY A 204 -1.92 -0.68 -3.44
CA GLY A 204 -0.79 0.13 -3.88
C GLY A 204 0.54 -0.60 -3.75
N GLY A 205 0.76 -1.26 -2.61
CA GLY A 205 1.95 -2.10 -2.38
C GLY A 205 2.06 -3.27 -3.35
N LEU A 206 0.93 -3.93 -3.69
CA LEU A 206 0.91 -4.97 -4.73
C LEU A 206 1.34 -4.40 -6.08
N GLN A 207 0.83 -3.23 -6.47
CA GLN A 207 1.23 -2.58 -7.74
C GLN A 207 2.72 -2.24 -7.76
N VAL A 208 3.26 -1.74 -6.65
CA VAL A 208 4.69 -1.42 -6.50
C VAL A 208 5.53 -2.69 -6.71
N ASN A 209 5.18 -3.79 -6.03
CA ASN A 209 5.88 -5.06 -6.15
C ASN A 209 5.81 -5.63 -7.58
N MET A 210 4.65 -5.55 -8.26
CA MET A 210 4.50 -6.01 -9.64
C MET A 210 5.29 -5.16 -10.63
N LYS A 211 5.30 -3.83 -10.47
CA LYS A 211 6.14 -2.94 -11.29
C LYS A 211 7.63 -3.22 -11.07
N ALA A 212 8.05 -3.39 -9.82
CA ALA A 212 9.42 -3.75 -9.49
C ALA A 212 9.82 -5.07 -10.17
N ALA A 213 8.97 -6.12 -10.11
CA ALA A 213 9.22 -7.39 -10.76
C ALA A 213 9.35 -7.27 -12.28
N LEU A 214 8.52 -6.43 -12.91
CA LEU A 214 8.54 -6.21 -14.36
C LEU A 214 9.87 -5.61 -14.85
N PHE A 215 10.52 -4.76 -14.04
CA PHE A 215 11.83 -4.18 -14.37
C PHE A 215 13.00 -5.08 -13.92
N TYR A 216 12.88 -5.69 -12.75
CA TYR A 216 13.92 -6.51 -12.16
C TYR A 216 14.17 -7.81 -12.94
N LEU A 217 13.12 -8.58 -13.20
CA LEU A 217 13.25 -9.92 -13.77
C LEU A 217 13.95 -9.93 -15.15
N PRO A 218 13.53 -9.13 -16.14
CA PRO A 218 14.17 -9.18 -17.45
C PRO A 218 15.67 -8.92 -17.39
N ILE A 219 16.11 -7.98 -16.55
CA ILE A 219 17.52 -7.60 -16.47
C ILE A 219 18.32 -8.70 -15.75
N VAL A 220 17.83 -9.20 -14.59
CA VAL A 220 18.48 -10.28 -13.84
C VAL A 220 18.57 -11.56 -14.67
N TYR A 221 17.50 -11.89 -15.41
CA TYR A 221 17.48 -13.05 -16.27
C TYR A 221 18.43 -12.89 -17.47
N PHE A 222 18.45 -11.72 -18.10
CA PHE A 222 19.38 -11.44 -19.18
C PHE A 222 20.84 -11.61 -18.76
N ILE A 223 21.22 -11.02 -17.61
CA ILE A 223 22.57 -11.14 -17.04
C ILE A 223 22.88 -12.59 -16.66
N GLY A 224 21.96 -13.23 -15.88
CA GLY A 224 22.12 -14.58 -15.37
C GLY A 224 22.20 -15.63 -16.48
N ILE A 225 21.37 -15.51 -17.53
CA ILE A 225 21.41 -16.39 -18.71
C ILE A 225 22.73 -16.22 -19.45
N THR A 226 23.12 -14.98 -19.72
CA THR A 226 24.33 -14.70 -20.49
C THR A 226 25.57 -15.27 -19.79
N PHE A 227 25.80 -14.85 -18.56
CA PHE A 227 26.99 -15.32 -17.80
C PHE A 227 26.89 -16.79 -17.45
N GLY A 228 25.72 -17.31 -17.06
CA GLY A 228 25.53 -18.70 -16.70
C GLY A 228 25.78 -19.64 -17.90
N MET A 229 25.25 -19.30 -19.09
CA MET A 229 25.52 -20.07 -20.29
C MET A 229 27.00 -20.01 -20.71
N MET A 230 27.63 -18.82 -20.64
CA MET A 230 29.04 -18.68 -20.95
C MET A 230 29.92 -19.50 -20.02
N MET A 231 29.68 -19.43 -18.71
CA MET A 231 30.41 -20.22 -17.70
C MET A 231 30.25 -21.73 -17.95
N GLY A 232 29.00 -22.20 -18.15
CA GLY A 232 28.74 -23.60 -18.38
C GLY A 232 29.29 -24.12 -19.70
N TYR A 233 29.28 -23.32 -20.76
CA TYR A 233 29.76 -23.72 -22.09
C TYR A 233 31.29 -23.67 -22.21
N PHE A 234 31.92 -22.55 -21.89
CA PHE A 234 33.36 -22.41 -22.03
C PHE A 234 34.13 -23.17 -20.93
N GLY A 235 33.69 -23.08 -19.68
CA GLY A 235 34.39 -23.68 -18.55
C GLY A 235 35.77 -23.05 -18.29
N GLY A 236 36.69 -23.83 -17.73
CA GLY A 236 38.10 -23.43 -17.54
C GLY A 236 38.30 -22.16 -16.74
N MET A 237 39.25 -21.35 -17.17
CA MET A 237 39.64 -20.10 -16.46
C MET A 237 38.53 -19.06 -16.41
N PHE A 238 37.69 -18.98 -17.46
CA PHE A 238 36.55 -18.07 -17.46
C PHE A 238 35.52 -18.44 -16.38
N ASP A 239 35.18 -19.71 -16.31
CA ASP A 239 34.26 -20.23 -15.30
C ASP A 239 34.81 -20.01 -13.87
N LEU A 240 36.07 -20.38 -13.65
CA LEU A 240 36.71 -20.19 -12.34
C LEU A 240 36.80 -18.71 -11.94
N GLY A 241 37.14 -17.82 -12.86
CA GLY A 241 37.22 -16.38 -12.61
C GLY A 241 35.85 -15.79 -12.23
N MET A 242 34.79 -16.13 -13.00
CA MET A 242 33.43 -15.68 -12.71
C MET A 242 32.90 -16.26 -11.38
N GLN A 243 33.22 -17.52 -11.05
CA GLN A 243 32.86 -18.09 -9.74
C GLN A 243 33.52 -17.31 -8.61
N ARG A 244 34.82 -16.99 -8.71
CA ARG A 244 35.50 -16.18 -7.69
C ARG A 244 34.90 -14.80 -7.55
N LEU A 245 34.55 -14.15 -8.65
CA LEU A 245 33.85 -12.88 -8.61
C LEU A 245 32.52 -13.00 -7.88
N ILE A 246 31.68 -13.96 -8.22
CA ILE A 246 30.39 -14.18 -7.56
C ILE A 246 30.58 -14.51 -6.07
N GLU A 247 31.56 -15.36 -5.72
CA GLU A 247 31.86 -15.69 -4.32
C GLU A 247 32.24 -14.44 -3.50
N ILE A 248 33.07 -13.54 -4.04
CA ILE A 248 33.42 -12.28 -3.38
C ILE A 248 32.17 -11.46 -3.09
N PHE A 249 31.31 -11.25 -4.08
CA PHE A 249 30.07 -10.49 -3.89
C PHE A 249 29.09 -11.18 -2.94
N SER A 250 29.00 -12.52 -2.99
CA SER A 250 28.09 -13.30 -2.13
C SER A 250 28.52 -13.34 -0.65
N GLN A 251 29.80 -13.10 -0.34
CA GLN A 251 30.27 -13.02 1.05
C GLN A 251 29.85 -11.73 1.74
N VAL A 252 29.53 -10.70 0.99
CA VAL A 252 29.10 -9.44 1.57
C VAL A 252 27.59 -9.49 1.86
N PRO A 253 27.15 -9.23 3.10
CA PRO A 253 25.73 -9.23 3.41
C PRO A 253 25.02 -8.11 2.63
N PHE A 254 24.27 -8.49 1.58
CA PHE A 254 23.71 -7.55 0.61
C PHE A 254 22.83 -6.47 1.26
N LEU A 255 22.07 -6.80 2.30
CA LEU A 255 21.22 -5.86 3.03
C LEU A 255 22.05 -4.69 3.59
N PHE A 256 23.21 -4.97 4.21
CA PHE A 256 24.06 -3.91 4.76
C PHE A 256 24.60 -2.98 3.68
N ILE A 257 24.99 -3.53 2.52
CA ILE A 257 25.45 -2.69 1.40
C ILE A 257 24.32 -1.77 0.92
N ILE A 258 23.13 -2.32 0.72
CA ILE A 258 21.98 -1.52 0.27
C ILE A 258 21.63 -0.45 1.30
N MET A 259 21.65 -0.78 2.60
CA MET A 259 21.42 0.17 3.68
C MET A 259 22.44 1.33 3.62
N ILE A 260 23.73 1.03 3.51
CA ILE A 260 24.80 2.04 3.44
C ILE A 260 24.60 2.93 2.19
N ILE A 261 24.41 2.32 1.02
CA ILE A 261 24.24 3.09 -0.23
C ILE A 261 22.94 3.92 -0.17
N SER A 262 21.85 3.33 0.31
CA SER A 262 20.57 4.04 0.44
C SER A 262 20.68 5.25 1.38
N ASP A 263 21.48 5.16 2.44
CA ASP A 263 21.70 6.27 3.38
C ASP A 263 22.57 7.39 2.78
N MET A 264 23.57 7.02 1.98
CA MET A 264 24.46 7.98 1.31
C MET A 264 23.80 8.76 0.17
N VAL A 265 22.73 8.22 -0.43
CA VAL A 265 22.06 8.84 -1.59
C VAL A 265 21.10 9.93 -1.11
N PRO A 266 21.16 11.15 -1.69
CA PRO A 266 20.22 12.24 -1.38
C PRO A 266 18.76 11.83 -1.62
N LEU A 267 17.85 12.35 -0.80
CA LEU A 267 16.42 11.98 -0.82
C LEU A 267 15.77 12.14 -2.21
N HIS A 268 16.13 13.19 -2.95
CA HIS A 268 15.59 13.44 -4.29
C HIS A 268 16.00 12.40 -5.35
N MET A 269 17.04 11.62 -5.10
CA MET A 269 17.48 10.50 -5.96
C MET A 269 16.95 9.15 -5.48
N LYS A 270 16.38 9.09 -4.28
CA LYS A 270 15.76 7.85 -3.76
C LYS A 270 14.47 7.57 -4.53
N GLY A 271 14.35 6.37 -5.03
CA GLY A 271 13.16 5.97 -5.78
C GLY A 271 13.24 4.50 -6.20
N MET A 272 12.18 4.04 -6.87
CA MET A 272 12.07 2.66 -7.34
C MET A 272 13.28 2.24 -8.20
N PHE A 273 13.76 3.14 -9.08
CA PHE A 273 14.87 2.83 -9.97
C PHE A 273 16.16 2.53 -9.19
N LEU A 274 16.50 3.33 -8.17
CA LEU A 274 17.68 3.11 -7.34
C LEU A 274 17.62 1.74 -6.64
N ILE A 275 16.52 1.49 -5.93
CA ILE A 275 16.37 0.25 -5.16
C ILE A 275 16.41 -0.98 -6.07
N ILE A 276 15.70 -0.95 -7.21
CA ILE A 276 15.73 -2.05 -8.18
C ILE A 276 17.14 -2.25 -8.75
N SER A 277 17.87 -1.18 -9.06
CA SER A 277 19.25 -1.28 -9.58
C SER A 277 20.18 -1.94 -8.57
N LEU A 278 20.07 -1.60 -7.28
CA LEU A 278 20.82 -2.23 -6.20
C LEU A 278 20.46 -3.72 -6.05
N LEU A 279 19.17 -4.06 -6.13
CA LEU A 279 18.71 -5.45 -6.09
C LEU A 279 19.22 -6.25 -7.29
N ILE A 280 19.25 -5.67 -8.49
CA ILE A 280 19.80 -6.30 -9.70
C ILE A 280 21.28 -6.60 -9.54
N MET A 281 22.04 -5.66 -8.93
CA MET A 281 23.50 -5.82 -8.71
C MET A 281 23.84 -7.12 -7.96
N PHE A 282 22.96 -7.61 -7.10
CA PHE A 282 23.13 -8.86 -6.34
C PHE A 282 22.27 -10.02 -6.84
N GLY A 283 21.13 -9.75 -7.45
CA GLY A 283 20.13 -10.77 -7.79
C GLY A 283 20.51 -11.73 -8.94
N TRP A 284 21.39 -11.29 -9.85
CA TRP A 284 21.81 -12.11 -11.01
C TRP A 284 22.68 -13.32 -10.66
N MET A 285 23.36 -13.30 -9.52
CA MET A 285 24.33 -14.33 -9.15
C MET A 285 23.71 -15.72 -8.98
N SER A 286 22.61 -15.82 -8.26
CA SER A 286 21.91 -17.10 -8.04
C SER A 286 21.42 -17.70 -9.35
N MET A 287 20.84 -16.89 -10.23
CA MET A 287 20.39 -17.32 -11.56
C MET A 287 21.58 -17.81 -12.41
N THR A 288 22.71 -17.12 -12.36
CA THR A 288 23.94 -17.49 -13.08
C THR A 288 24.42 -18.89 -12.69
N TYR A 289 24.45 -19.23 -11.39
CA TYR A 289 24.84 -20.58 -10.95
C TYR A 289 23.89 -21.68 -11.44
N GLN A 290 22.59 -21.42 -11.41
CA GLN A 290 21.61 -22.40 -11.89
C GLN A 290 21.74 -22.62 -13.39
N LEU A 291 21.90 -21.56 -14.17
CA LEU A 291 22.05 -21.62 -15.63
C LEU A 291 23.41 -22.25 -16.02
N ARG A 292 24.47 -21.95 -15.29
CA ARG A 292 25.78 -22.58 -15.46
C ARG A 292 25.66 -24.11 -15.36
N THR A 293 25.07 -24.61 -14.29
CA THR A 293 24.89 -26.04 -14.04
C THR A 293 24.00 -26.69 -15.11
N SER A 294 22.92 -26.03 -15.50
CA SER A 294 22.01 -26.52 -16.54
C SER A 294 22.68 -26.52 -17.91
N THR A 295 23.46 -25.50 -18.25
CA THR A 295 24.21 -25.43 -19.51
C THR A 295 25.29 -26.49 -19.59
N MET A 296 25.99 -26.81 -18.49
CA MET A 296 26.95 -27.89 -18.45
C MET A 296 26.29 -29.24 -18.78
N LYS A 297 25.09 -29.51 -18.25
CA LYS A 297 24.32 -30.72 -18.56
C LYS A 297 23.92 -30.79 -20.04
N GLU A 298 23.40 -29.69 -20.59
CA GLU A 298 22.97 -29.63 -21.99
C GLU A 298 24.15 -29.68 -22.96
N LYS A 299 25.30 -29.08 -22.62
CA LYS A 299 26.53 -29.15 -23.41
C LYS A 299 27.02 -30.60 -23.64
N ALA A 300 26.76 -31.49 -22.70
CA ALA A 300 27.16 -32.91 -22.76
C ALA A 300 26.23 -33.77 -23.59
N ARG A 301 25.13 -33.22 -24.14
CA ARG A 301 24.17 -33.98 -24.92
C ARG A 301 24.59 -34.16 -26.38
N ASP A 302 24.14 -35.28 -26.98
CA ASP A 302 24.52 -35.69 -28.35
C ASP A 302 24.15 -34.68 -29.42
N TYR A 303 23.02 -33.99 -29.27
CA TYR A 303 22.60 -32.94 -30.23
C TYR A 303 23.57 -31.76 -30.30
N VAL A 304 24.22 -31.42 -29.17
CA VAL A 304 25.24 -30.36 -29.13
C VAL A 304 26.53 -30.84 -29.79
N ALA A 305 26.91 -32.12 -29.56
CA ALA A 305 28.05 -32.75 -30.23
C ALA A 305 27.83 -32.79 -31.74
N ALA A 306 26.68 -33.22 -32.21
CA ALA A 306 26.31 -33.25 -33.63
C ALA A 306 26.36 -31.84 -34.27
N ALA A 307 25.76 -30.82 -33.60
CA ALA A 307 25.81 -29.45 -34.08
C ALA A 307 27.25 -28.91 -34.24
N ARG A 308 28.14 -29.30 -33.32
CA ARG A 308 29.56 -28.93 -33.39
C ARG A 308 30.28 -29.59 -34.57
N VAL A 309 30.03 -30.90 -34.81
CA VAL A 309 30.61 -31.62 -35.95
C VAL A 309 30.14 -31.04 -37.28
N LEU A 310 28.87 -30.56 -37.33
CA LEU A 310 28.32 -29.86 -38.52
C LEU A 310 28.82 -28.41 -38.67
N GLY A 311 29.77 -27.96 -37.85
CA GLY A 311 30.38 -26.64 -37.97
C GLY A 311 29.54 -25.48 -37.44
N ALA A 312 28.57 -25.74 -36.55
CA ALA A 312 27.80 -24.67 -35.92
C ALA A 312 28.69 -23.75 -35.07
N SER A 313 28.54 -22.41 -35.22
CA SER A 313 29.22 -21.43 -34.41
C SER A 313 28.81 -21.51 -32.94
N THR A 314 29.67 -21.04 -32.02
CA THR A 314 29.40 -21.07 -30.57
C THR A 314 28.09 -20.33 -30.23
N SER A 315 27.86 -19.15 -30.80
CA SER A 315 26.61 -18.40 -30.58
C SER A 315 25.39 -19.20 -31.06
N ARG A 316 25.48 -19.86 -32.20
CA ARG A 316 24.40 -20.72 -32.71
C ARG A 316 24.13 -21.90 -31.76
N ILE A 317 25.17 -22.51 -31.22
CA ILE A 317 25.03 -23.62 -30.26
C ILE A 317 24.34 -23.10 -28.98
N LEU A 318 24.77 -21.97 -28.46
CA LEU A 318 24.21 -21.40 -27.22
C LEU A 318 22.75 -20.96 -27.41
N PHE A 319 22.47 -20.13 -28.38
CA PHE A 319 21.15 -19.47 -28.50
C PHE A 319 20.11 -20.31 -29.26
N VAL A 320 20.52 -21.18 -30.18
CA VAL A 320 19.58 -21.94 -31.00
C VAL A 320 19.42 -23.37 -30.50
N HIS A 321 20.46 -23.97 -29.90
CA HIS A 321 20.40 -25.37 -29.46
C HIS A 321 20.29 -25.53 -27.93
N ILE A 322 21.04 -24.74 -27.13
CA ILE A 322 21.06 -24.90 -25.68
C ILE A 322 19.93 -24.07 -25.02
N LEU A 323 19.85 -22.78 -25.30
CA LEU A 323 18.89 -21.88 -24.65
C LEU A 323 17.42 -22.35 -24.75
N PRO A 324 16.91 -22.85 -25.91
CA PRO A 324 15.52 -23.31 -25.96
C PRO A 324 15.22 -24.46 -25.00
N ASN A 325 16.21 -25.35 -24.75
CA ASN A 325 16.06 -26.43 -23.78
C ASN A 325 16.14 -25.96 -22.33
N LEU A 326 16.71 -24.78 -22.08
CA LEU A 326 16.76 -24.14 -20.75
C LEU A 326 15.50 -23.34 -20.45
N VAL A 327 14.67 -22.98 -21.44
CA VAL A 327 13.46 -22.15 -21.25
C VAL A 327 12.52 -22.78 -20.24
N ALA A 328 12.32 -24.08 -20.24
CA ALA A 328 11.47 -24.77 -19.26
C ALA A 328 11.94 -24.49 -17.81
N ILE A 329 13.26 -24.55 -17.56
CA ILE A 329 13.84 -24.26 -16.25
C ILE A 329 13.68 -22.76 -15.94
N LEU A 330 13.95 -21.88 -16.91
CA LEU A 330 13.82 -20.42 -16.73
C LEU A 330 12.42 -20.03 -16.32
N VAL A 331 11.40 -20.53 -17.02
CA VAL A 331 10.00 -20.23 -16.73
C VAL A 331 9.60 -20.73 -15.33
N THR A 332 10.09 -21.91 -14.92
CA THR A 332 9.80 -22.43 -13.56
C THR A 332 10.46 -21.63 -12.44
N LEU A 333 11.50 -20.87 -12.74
CA LEU A 333 12.20 -20.04 -11.75
C LEU A 333 11.54 -18.66 -11.56
N VAL A 334 10.75 -18.18 -12.52
CA VAL A 334 10.12 -16.83 -12.46
C VAL A 334 9.33 -16.59 -11.18
N PRO A 335 8.37 -17.44 -10.76
CA PRO A 335 7.59 -17.21 -9.55
C PRO A 335 8.46 -17.13 -8.29
N PHE A 336 9.46 -17.99 -8.17
CA PHE A 336 10.38 -17.98 -7.03
C PHE A 336 11.23 -16.70 -6.99
N SER A 337 11.65 -16.20 -8.16
CA SER A 337 12.36 -14.92 -8.27
C SER A 337 11.47 -13.73 -7.90
N VAL A 338 10.18 -13.78 -8.27
CA VAL A 338 9.18 -12.77 -7.83
C VAL A 338 9.01 -12.79 -6.32
N SER A 339 8.86 -13.97 -5.71
CA SER A 339 8.74 -14.11 -4.26
C SER A 339 9.96 -13.59 -3.52
N ALA A 340 11.17 -13.90 -4.00
CA ALA A 340 12.41 -13.41 -3.44
C ALA A 340 12.51 -11.87 -3.53
N LEU A 341 12.10 -11.29 -4.65
CA LEU A 341 12.08 -9.84 -4.84
C LEU A 341 11.11 -9.15 -3.87
N ILE A 342 9.87 -9.67 -3.72
CA ILE A 342 8.86 -9.13 -2.80
C ILE A 342 9.40 -9.14 -1.37
N LEU A 343 10.01 -10.25 -0.94
CA LEU A 343 10.60 -10.35 0.40
C LEU A 343 11.77 -9.39 0.60
N ALA A 344 12.64 -9.23 -0.41
CA ALA A 344 13.75 -8.30 -0.35
C ALA A 344 13.27 -6.84 -0.23
N LEU A 345 12.30 -6.43 -1.06
CA LEU A 345 11.69 -5.09 -0.98
C LEU A 345 11.02 -4.88 0.38
N ALA A 346 10.18 -5.82 0.83
CA ALA A 346 9.50 -5.72 2.12
C ALA A 346 10.50 -5.62 3.28
N SER A 347 11.61 -6.36 3.24
CA SER A 347 12.65 -6.30 4.26
C SER A 347 13.37 -4.95 4.30
N LEU A 348 13.73 -4.40 3.13
CA LEU A 348 14.35 -3.07 3.03
C LEU A 348 13.42 -1.97 3.51
N ASP A 349 12.16 -2.01 3.09
CA ASP A 349 11.16 -1.03 3.49
C ASP A 349 10.84 -1.12 4.99
N TYR A 350 10.78 -2.35 5.55
CA TYR A 350 10.62 -2.58 6.99
C TYR A 350 11.75 -1.95 7.80
N LEU A 351 12.99 -2.03 7.31
CA LEU A 351 14.17 -1.45 7.94
C LEU A 351 14.32 0.06 7.67
N GLY A 352 13.45 0.67 6.84
CA GLY A 352 13.49 2.10 6.51
C GLY A 352 14.52 2.51 5.44
N PHE A 353 15.12 1.55 4.75
CA PHE A 353 16.15 1.78 3.72
C PHE A 353 15.63 1.49 2.29
N GLY A 354 14.35 1.24 2.15
CA GLY A 354 13.72 0.91 0.88
C GLY A 354 13.18 2.13 0.12
N LEU A 355 11.95 2.02 -0.35
CA LEU A 355 11.28 3.05 -1.14
C LEU A 355 10.86 4.27 -0.30
N PRO A 356 10.85 5.48 -0.89
CA PRO A 356 10.31 6.68 -0.25
C PRO A 356 8.82 6.55 0.13
N ASP A 357 8.33 7.45 1.01
CA ASP A 357 6.93 7.46 1.50
C ASP A 357 5.88 7.68 0.41
N THR A 358 6.31 8.19 -0.75
CA THR A 358 5.45 8.33 -1.94
C THR A 358 5.01 6.99 -2.54
N TYR A 359 5.59 5.88 -2.09
CA TYR A 359 5.24 4.52 -2.52
C TYR A 359 4.57 3.78 -1.38
N ALA A 360 3.45 3.11 -1.68
CA ALA A 360 2.86 2.18 -0.73
C ALA A 360 3.76 0.96 -0.56
N SER A 361 4.05 0.57 0.69
CA SER A 361 4.96 -0.53 1.00
C SER A 361 4.42 -1.41 2.11
N TRP A 362 4.36 -2.72 1.86
CA TRP A 362 3.94 -3.69 2.86
C TRP A 362 4.95 -3.83 4.01
N GLY A 363 6.24 -3.67 3.73
CA GLY A 363 7.29 -3.69 4.77
C GLY A 363 7.16 -2.53 5.73
N ARG A 364 6.90 -1.31 5.22
CA ARG A 364 6.64 -0.14 6.06
C ARG A 364 5.37 -0.30 6.88
N LEU A 365 4.29 -0.81 6.27
CA LEU A 365 3.04 -1.05 6.98
C LEU A 365 3.21 -2.09 8.12
N LEU A 366 4.08 -3.09 7.93
CA LEU A 366 4.48 -4.02 9.01
C LEU A 366 5.22 -3.29 10.13
N ASN A 367 6.16 -2.40 9.80
CA ASN A 367 6.91 -1.62 10.79
C ASN A 367 5.97 -0.73 11.60
N ASP A 368 5.08 0.02 10.93
CA ASP A 368 4.07 0.88 11.57
C ASP A 368 3.16 0.08 12.52
N GLY A 369 2.67 -1.09 12.07
CA GLY A 369 1.78 -1.92 12.88
C GLY A 369 2.47 -2.61 14.06
N LEU A 370 3.78 -2.86 13.99
CA LEU A 370 4.57 -3.39 15.11
C LEU A 370 4.96 -2.30 16.11
N ALA A 371 5.07 -1.05 15.65
CA ALA A 371 5.32 0.10 16.52
C ALA A 371 4.11 0.44 17.40
N ASP A 372 2.89 0.17 16.92
CA ASP A 372 1.64 0.38 17.68
C ASP A 372 0.77 -0.88 17.66
N LEU A 373 0.98 -1.76 18.62
CA LEU A 373 0.21 -3.01 18.78
C LEU A 373 -1.23 -2.79 19.22
N SER A 374 -1.62 -1.59 19.66
CA SER A 374 -3.02 -1.28 19.97
C SER A 374 -3.88 -1.31 18.70
N ALA A 375 -3.26 -1.03 17.53
CA ALA A 375 -3.84 -1.13 16.20
C ALA A 375 -3.44 -2.43 15.48
N SER A 376 -3.68 -3.57 16.10
CA SER A 376 -3.26 -4.89 15.61
C SER A 376 -3.74 -5.22 14.19
N TRP A 377 -4.83 -4.59 13.71
CA TRP A 377 -5.32 -4.77 12.34
C TRP A 377 -4.31 -4.26 11.28
N VAL A 378 -3.45 -3.30 11.61
CA VAL A 378 -2.43 -2.77 10.69
C VAL A 378 -1.40 -3.85 10.37
N VAL A 379 -0.78 -4.43 11.41
CA VAL A 379 0.23 -5.49 11.24
C VAL A 379 -0.39 -6.76 10.66
N THR A 380 -1.57 -7.16 11.12
CA THR A 380 -2.22 -8.40 10.62
C THR A 380 -2.62 -8.28 9.16
N SER A 381 -3.07 -7.11 8.70
CA SER A 381 -3.39 -6.86 7.29
C SER A 381 -2.16 -6.93 6.39
N ALA A 382 -1.05 -6.27 6.79
CA ALA A 382 0.21 -6.30 6.04
C ALA A 382 0.81 -7.71 5.98
N PHE A 383 0.86 -8.41 7.10
CA PHE A 383 1.34 -9.79 7.19
C PHE A 383 0.50 -10.72 6.33
N SER A 384 -0.83 -10.62 6.41
CA SER A 384 -1.73 -11.46 5.62
C SER A 384 -1.57 -11.20 4.12
N ALA A 385 -1.41 -9.96 3.70
CA ALA A 385 -1.18 -9.61 2.30
C ALA A 385 0.12 -10.22 1.76
N LEU A 386 1.21 -10.16 2.53
CA LEU A 386 2.48 -10.80 2.18
C LEU A 386 2.31 -12.31 2.06
N VAL A 387 1.77 -12.97 3.09
CA VAL A 387 1.61 -14.44 3.12
C VAL A 387 0.73 -14.91 1.97
N ILE A 388 -0.45 -14.30 1.78
CA ILE A 388 -1.37 -14.68 0.70
C ILE A 388 -0.72 -14.51 -0.67
N THR A 389 -0.03 -13.38 -0.90
CA THR A 389 0.63 -13.14 -2.18
C THR A 389 1.75 -14.13 -2.44
N LEU A 390 2.60 -14.41 -1.45
CA LEU A 390 3.68 -15.39 -1.60
C LEU A 390 3.15 -16.81 -1.83
N LEU A 391 2.07 -17.19 -1.14
CA LEU A 391 1.41 -18.48 -1.37
C LEU A 391 0.84 -18.56 -2.79
N LEU A 392 0.12 -17.53 -3.26
CA LEU A 392 -0.43 -17.50 -4.61
C LEU A 392 0.67 -17.57 -5.68
N VAL A 393 1.75 -16.82 -5.52
CA VAL A 393 2.90 -16.85 -6.45
C VAL A 393 3.55 -18.24 -6.44
N THR A 394 3.68 -18.86 -5.27
CA THR A 394 4.24 -20.23 -5.14
C THR A 394 3.33 -21.27 -5.81
N PHE A 395 2.01 -21.22 -5.59
CA PHE A 395 1.07 -22.12 -6.25
C PHE A 395 1.08 -21.96 -7.77
N ILE A 396 1.14 -20.71 -8.27
CA ILE A 396 1.30 -20.46 -9.70
C ILE A 396 2.62 -21.08 -10.19
N GLY A 397 3.69 -20.92 -9.42
CA GLY A 397 5.00 -21.50 -9.72
C GLY A 397 4.99 -23.02 -9.83
N GLU A 398 4.37 -23.68 -8.89
CA GLU A 398 4.24 -25.17 -8.94
C GLU A 398 3.35 -25.62 -10.11
N ALA A 399 2.25 -24.93 -10.40
CA ALA A 399 1.41 -25.24 -11.55
C ALA A 399 2.16 -25.06 -12.89
N VAL A 400 2.94 -23.98 -13.02
CA VAL A 400 3.82 -23.77 -14.18
C VAL A 400 4.88 -24.86 -14.28
N ARG A 401 5.54 -25.19 -13.18
CA ARG A 401 6.53 -26.29 -13.14
C ARG A 401 5.93 -27.61 -13.58
N GLU A 402 4.74 -27.96 -13.09
CA GLU A 402 4.05 -29.19 -13.51
C GLU A 402 3.70 -29.19 -15.00
N ALA A 403 3.30 -28.06 -15.57
CA ALA A 403 2.98 -27.92 -16.99
C ALA A 403 4.21 -28.13 -17.90
N PHE A 404 5.40 -27.75 -17.42
CA PHE A 404 6.67 -27.90 -18.16
C PHE A 404 7.45 -29.18 -17.81
N ASP A 405 6.94 -30.07 -16.92
CA ASP A 405 7.62 -31.33 -16.57
C ASP A 405 7.44 -32.38 -17.69
N PRO A 406 8.52 -32.72 -18.43
CA PRO A 406 8.42 -33.67 -19.55
C PRO A 406 8.11 -35.12 -19.11
N LYS A 407 8.28 -35.47 -17.83
CA LYS A 407 8.03 -36.81 -17.32
C LYS A 407 6.56 -37.21 -17.31
N LYS A 408 5.63 -36.25 -17.19
CA LYS A 408 4.19 -36.54 -17.23
C LYS A 408 3.69 -36.95 -18.61
N PHE A 409 4.39 -36.60 -19.69
CA PHE A 409 4.02 -36.97 -21.06
C PHE A 409 4.51 -38.35 -21.51
N THR A 410 5.41 -38.99 -20.75
CA THR A 410 5.94 -40.32 -21.06
C THR A 410 5.15 -41.45 -20.43
N THR A 411 4.17 -41.20 -19.58
CA THR A 411 3.40 -42.26 -18.88
C THR A 411 2.16 -42.71 -19.65
N TYR A 412 1.90 -42.21 -20.85
CA TYR A 412 0.76 -42.59 -21.71
C TYR A 412 1.20 -43.17 -23.06
N LYS A 413 2.27 -43.97 -23.07
CA LYS A 413 2.59 -44.82 -24.24
C LYS A 413 2.69 -46.29 -23.83
#